data_02ae98cba909089134b3c8cc03de77d5
#
_entry.id   02ae98cba909089134b3c8cc03de77d5
#
_cell.length_a   1.000
_cell.length_b   1.000
_cell.length_c   1.000
_cell.angle_alpha   90.00
_cell.angle_beta   90.00
_cell.angle_gamma   90.00
#
_symmetry.space_group_name_H-M   'P 1'
#
loop_
_entity.id
_entity.type
_entity.pdbx_description
1 polymer ?
#
loop_
_entity_poly.entity_id
_entity_poly.type
_entity_poly.pdbx_seq_one_letter_code
_entity_poly.pdbx_strand_id
1 'polypeptide(L)'
;MAVLVEKRKERRLSVAQICKTPYPSHMHDPVEIAVLRQGHLIMSVNGTTYAMEPDTVMMIFPGMVHSYESVSEDADGLFVGFTPELMDEFYNTLLTRWPVVPMIKLCDCPEEAEEAVRKLEKYSVLDRNHPLLQAYAHVLVACLLMKLELVPSEDLNKENLMYKVTTYIQQHSAENLTLDSVAKEMGVGRSHLSHLFSQKMDLHFRQFLNTIRVEKACKLLQDSSMSIKEVCYQCGFESTRTFHRAFLEKQKMTPGEYRDRMQNGWAVPVDKIDSAR
;
A
#
# COMPACT_ATOMS: atom_id res chain seq x y z
N MET A 1 -0.58 -11.66 -13.68
CA MET A 1 -0.85 -11.53 -12.24
C MET A 1 -1.34 -10.12 -11.98
N ALA A 2 -2.48 -9.96 -11.31
CA ALA A 2 -3.08 -8.67 -11.00
C ALA A 2 -2.23 -7.90 -9.98
N VAL A 3 -2.02 -6.60 -10.18
CA VAL A 3 -1.46 -5.72 -9.14
C VAL A 3 -2.62 -5.04 -8.43
N LEU A 4 -2.84 -5.38 -7.16
CA LEU A 4 -3.82 -4.72 -6.32
C LEU A 4 -3.24 -3.40 -5.81
N VAL A 5 -3.97 -2.30 -5.93
CA VAL A 5 -3.61 -1.05 -5.26
C VAL A 5 -4.35 -1.02 -3.93
N GLU A 6 -3.62 -1.26 -2.85
CA GLU A 6 -4.18 -1.23 -1.51
C GLU A 6 -3.95 0.11 -0.83
N LYS A 7 -5.03 0.68 -0.30
CA LYS A 7 -4.92 1.70 0.76
C LYS A 7 -5.35 1.08 2.06
N ARG A 8 -4.37 0.75 2.89
CA ARG A 8 -4.66 0.37 4.28
C ARG A 8 -5.15 1.61 5.02
N LYS A 9 -6.41 1.56 5.46
CA LYS A 9 -7.02 2.60 6.28
C LYS A 9 -6.32 2.71 7.63
N GLU A 10 -5.90 3.93 7.95
CA GLU A 10 -5.84 4.55 9.28
C GLU A 10 -4.92 3.98 10.37
N ARG A 11 -3.96 3.12 10.10
CA ARG A 11 -2.93 2.88 11.11
C ARG A 11 -1.61 3.45 10.63
N ARG A 12 -1.15 4.51 11.29
CA ARG A 12 0.17 5.07 11.04
C ARG A 12 1.28 4.03 11.18
N LEU A 13 1.07 3.02 12.04
CA LEU A 13 1.99 1.91 12.26
C LEU A 13 1.22 0.60 12.48
N SER A 14 1.65 -0.49 11.86
CA SER A 14 1.18 -1.86 12.09
C SER A 14 2.36 -2.81 12.25
N VAL A 15 2.29 -3.68 13.24
CA VAL A 15 3.27 -4.74 13.47
C VAL A 15 2.52 -6.05 13.61
N ALA A 16 2.92 -7.07 12.84
CA ALA A 16 2.27 -8.37 12.80
C ALA A 16 3.29 -9.49 12.50
N GLN A 17 2.89 -10.73 12.71
CA GLN A 17 3.64 -11.89 12.21
C GLN A 17 3.49 -11.98 10.68
N ILE A 18 4.51 -12.54 10.02
CA ILE A 18 4.47 -12.79 8.57
C ILE A 18 3.27 -13.69 8.25
N CYS A 19 2.48 -13.26 7.26
CA CYS A 19 1.36 -14.06 6.79
C CYS A 19 1.85 -15.26 5.99
N LYS A 20 1.37 -16.45 6.32
CA LYS A 20 1.76 -17.72 5.66
C LYS A 20 1.06 -17.98 4.33
N THR A 21 0.25 -17.04 3.85
CA THR A 21 -0.44 -17.17 2.57
C THR A 21 0.20 -16.28 1.51
N PRO A 22 0.38 -16.78 0.28
CA PRO A 22 0.79 -15.94 -0.82
C PRO A 22 -0.13 -14.74 -1.00
N TYR A 23 0.42 -13.63 -1.42
CA TYR A 23 -0.34 -12.42 -1.67
C TYR A 23 -0.03 -11.90 -3.09
N PRO A 24 -1.05 -11.60 -3.91
CA PRO A 24 -0.85 -11.22 -5.29
C PRO A 24 -0.10 -9.89 -5.42
N SER A 25 0.40 -9.64 -6.61
CA SER A 25 1.12 -8.42 -6.93
C SER A 25 0.27 -7.18 -6.65
N HIS A 26 0.80 -6.26 -5.83
CA HIS A 26 0.11 -5.06 -5.39
C HIS A 26 1.09 -3.90 -5.20
N MET A 27 0.55 -2.73 -4.99
CA MET A 27 1.27 -1.48 -4.74
C MET A 27 0.47 -0.60 -3.79
N HIS A 28 1.16 0.10 -2.89
CA HIS A 28 0.54 1.04 -1.95
C HIS A 28 1.51 2.14 -1.50
N ASP A 29 0.98 3.15 -0.81
CA ASP A 29 1.75 4.27 -0.28
C ASP A 29 2.52 3.95 1.04
N PRO A 30 2.03 3.08 1.96
CA PRO A 30 2.80 2.68 3.13
C PRO A 30 4.12 2.01 2.79
N VAL A 31 5.12 2.20 3.66
CA VAL A 31 6.35 1.40 3.68
C VAL A 31 6.03 0.06 4.32
N GLU A 32 6.62 -1.01 3.80
CA GLU A 32 6.57 -2.34 4.41
C GLU A 32 7.98 -2.86 4.69
N ILE A 33 8.15 -3.47 5.85
CA ILE A 33 9.38 -4.17 6.23
C ILE A 33 9.00 -5.58 6.61
N ALA A 34 9.58 -6.57 5.92
CA ALA A 34 9.47 -7.98 6.27
C ALA A 34 10.82 -8.45 6.82
N VAL A 35 10.83 -8.98 8.04
CA VAL A 35 12.01 -9.57 8.69
C VAL A 35 11.78 -11.05 8.80
N LEU A 36 12.56 -11.89 8.12
CA LEU A 36 12.42 -13.34 8.16
C LEU A 36 13.43 -13.93 9.17
N ARG A 37 12.93 -14.71 10.14
CA ARG A 37 13.73 -15.38 11.16
C ARG A 37 13.87 -16.89 10.95
N GLN A 38 12.84 -17.49 10.36
CA GLN A 38 12.81 -18.92 10.08
C GLN A 38 12.06 -19.19 8.78
N GLY A 39 12.38 -20.30 8.12
CA GLY A 39 11.74 -20.72 6.89
C GLY A 39 12.22 -19.98 5.66
N HIS A 40 11.40 -19.96 4.63
CA HIS A 40 11.69 -19.33 3.34
C HIS A 40 10.52 -18.46 2.88
N LEU A 41 10.83 -17.33 2.26
CA LEU A 41 9.85 -16.43 1.66
C LEU A 41 10.35 -15.99 0.30
N ILE A 42 9.56 -16.21 -0.75
CA ILE A 42 9.85 -15.68 -2.09
C ILE A 42 8.96 -14.46 -2.34
N MET A 43 9.60 -13.35 -2.62
CA MET A 43 8.93 -12.10 -2.98
C MET A 43 9.37 -11.65 -4.38
N SER A 44 8.44 -11.06 -5.12
CA SER A 44 8.77 -10.28 -6.31
C SER A 44 8.65 -8.80 -6.00
N VAL A 45 9.67 -8.01 -6.35
CA VAL A 45 9.68 -6.56 -6.16
C VAL A 45 10.09 -5.91 -7.48
N ASN A 46 9.22 -5.06 -8.03
CA ASN A 46 9.40 -4.40 -9.33
C ASN A 46 9.77 -5.38 -10.47
N GLY A 47 9.26 -6.63 -10.41
CA GLY A 47 9.51 -7.67 -11.40
C GLY A 47 10.79 -8.48 -11.17
N THR A 48 11.56 -8.19 -10.14
CA THR A 48 12.71 -9.00 -9.72
C THR A 48 12.30 -9.91 -8.56
N THR A 49 12.61 -11.19 -8.68
CA THR A 49 12.30 -12.19 -7.63
C THR A 49 13.46 -12.30 -6.65
N TYR A 50 13.14 -12.24 -5.37
CA TYR A 50 14.04 -12.36 -4.24
C TYR A 50 13.67 -13.57 -3.39
N ALA A 51 14.65 -14.43 -3.09
CA ALA A 51 14.50 -15.50 -2.11
C ALA A 51 15.04 -15.00 -0.77
N MET A 52 14.15 -14.83 0.20
CA MET A 52 14.52 -14.49 1.58
C MET A 52 14.81 -15.77 2.35
N GLU A 53 15.95 -15.78 3.00
CA GLU A 53 16.38 -16.79 3.96
C GLU A 53 16.32 -16.21 5.38
N PRO A 54 16.45 -17.04 6.44
CA PRO A 54 16.58 -16.52 7.80
C PRO A 54 17.65 -15.42 7.92
N ASP A 55 17.41 -14.45 8.79
CA ASP A 55 18.25 -13.26 9.00
C ASP A 55 18.22 -12.24 7.85
N THR A 56 17.21 -12.31 6.96
CA THR A 56 17.03 -11.29 5.91
C THR A 56 15.90 -10.32 6.23
N VAL A 57 16.09 -9.09 5.78
CA VAL A 57 15.10 -8.01 5.85
C VAL A 57 14.83 -7.50 4.45
N MET A 58 13.56 -7.41 4.09
CA MET A 58 13.07 -6.76 2.87
C MET A 58 12.40 -5.44 3.25
N MET A 59 12.79 -4.33 2.63
CA MET A 59 12.12 -3.04 2.83
C MET A 59 11.51 -2.54 1.53
N ILE A 60 10.19 -2.47 1.50
CA ILE A 60 9.39 -2.01 0.36
C ILE A 60 9.05 -0.54 0.56
N PHE A 61 9.46 0.30 -0.38
CA PHE A 61 9.20 1.74 -0.36
C PHE A 61 7.85 2.06 -1.04
N PRO A 62 7.28 3.25 -0.79
CA PRO A 62 6.06 3.71 -1.44
C PRO A 62 6.12 3.55 -2.95
N GLY A 63 5.07 3.00 -3.54
CA GLY A 63 4.96 2.83 -4.99
C GLY A 63 5.75 1.66 -5.60
N MET A 64 6.51 0.89 -4.82
CA MET A 64 7.13 -0.34 -5.34
C MET A 64 6.08 -1.43 -5.50
N VAL A 65 6.00 -2.00 -6.71
CA VAL A 65 5.12 -3.15 -7.00
C VAL A 65 5.73 -4.40 -6.41
N HIS A 66 4.99 -5.11 -5.56
CA HIS A 66 5.50 -6.31 -4.91
C HIS A 66 4.43 -7.39 -4.71
N SER A 67 4.88 -8.64 -4.52
CA SER A 67 4.03 -9.80 -4.23
C SER A 67 4.76 -10.76 -3.28
N TYR A 68 3.97 -11.53 -2.54
CA TYR A 68 4.43 -12.68 -1.77
C TYR A 68 4.08 -13.94 -2.57
N GLU A 69 5.06 -14.56 -3.22
CA GLU A 69 4.82 -15.65 -4.18
C GLU A 69 4.76 -17.01 -3.49
N SER A 70 5.63 -17.23 -2.52
CA SER A 70 5.70 -18.47 -1.77
C SER A 70 6.16 -18.20 -0.34
N VAL A 71 5.52 -18.86 0.61
CA VAL A 71 5.85 -18.79 2.04
C VAL A 71 5.89 -20.22 2.57
N SER A 72 7.00 -20.63 3.18
CA SER A 72 7.09 -21.97 3.78
C SER A 72 6.18 -22.08 5.01
N GLU A 73 5.74 -23.30 5.32
CA GLU A 73 4.84 -23.56 6.46
C GLU A 73 5.47 -23.20 7.81
N ASP A 74 6.80 -23.33 7.92
CA ASP A 74 7.59 -23.00 9.09
C ASP A 74 8.06 -21.56 9.12
N ALA A 75 7.66 -20.73 8.14
CA ALA A 75 8.05 -19.32 8.11
C ALA A 75 7.62 -18.60 9.38
N ASP A 76 8.58 -17.94 10.00
CA ASP A 76 8.39 -17.07 11.15
C ASP A 76 9.16 -15.76 10.96
N GLY A 77 8.55 -14.67 11.39
CA GLY A 77 9.15 -13.36 11.26
C GLY A 77 8.17 -12.23 11.48
N LEU A 78 8.67 -11.02 11.36
CA LEU A 78 7.95 -9.81 11.67
C LEU A 78 7.63 -9.04 10.41
N PHE A 79 6.41 -8.56 10.34
CA PHE A 79 5.93 -7.61 9.35
C PHE A 79 5.68 -6.26 10.02
N VAL A 80 6.27 -5.19 9.48
CA VAL A 80 6.09 -3.81 9.96
C VAL A 80 5.62 -2.95 8.79
N GLY A 81 4.42 -2.38 8.90
CA GLY A 81 3.86 -1.47 7.90
C GLY A 81 3.61 -0.09 8.50
N PHE A 82 3.98 0.99 7.81
CA PHE A 82 3.74 2.34 8.30
C PHE A 82 3.60 3.35 7.15
N THR A 83 2.89 4.45 7.41
CA THR A 83 2.80 5.55 6.45
C THR A 83 4.06 6.44 6.56
N PRO A 84 4.60 6.95 5.43
CA PRO A 84 5.82 7.78 5.44
C PRO A 84 5.75 8.99 6.37
N GLU A 85 4.56 9.55 6.59
CA GLU A 85 4.31 10.68 7.48
C GLU A 85 4.63 10.37 8.96
N LEU A 86 4.78 9.10 9.30
CA LEU A 86 5.22 8.71 10.64
C LEU A 86 6.71 8.96 10.87
N MET A 87 7.48 9.08 9.79
CA MET A 87 8.94 9.15 9.79
C MET A 87 9.39 10.52 9.24
N ASP A 88 9.11 11.60 9.95
CA ASP A 88 9.34 12.98 9.49
C ASP A 88 10.77 13.19 8.95
N GLU A 89 11.79 12.67 9.64
CA GLU A 89 13.21 12.80 9.25
C GLU A 89 13.51 12.07 7.93
N PHE A 90 12.83 10.97 7.65
CA PHE A 90 13.06 10.13 6.46
C PHE A 90 12.01 10.36 5.37
N TYR A 91 11.01 11.21 5.61
CA TYR A 91 9.87 11.39 4.74
C TYR A 91 10.25 11.61 3.27
N ASN A 92 11.10 12.59 3.00
CA ASN A 92 11.55 12.88 1.65
C ASN A 92 12.34 11.71 1.03
N THR A 93 13.21 11.06 1.80
CA THR A 93 13.97 9.91 1.35
C THR A 93 13.06 8.76 0.95
N LEU A 94 12.06 8.45 1.78
CA LEU A 94 11.10 7.37 1.53
C LEU A 94 10.23 7.61 0.29
N LEU A 95 9.91 8.87 -0.02
CA LEU A 95 9.06 9.22 -1.17
C LEU A 95 9.82 9.38 -2.48
N THR A 96 11.10 9.79 -2.43
CA THR A 96 11.83 10.18 -3.64
C THR A 96 12.95 9.24 -4.03
N ARG A 97 13.28 8.29 -3.17
CA ARG A 97 14.36 7.32 -3.42
C ARG A 97 13.87 5.88 -3.27
N TRP A 98 14.52 4.99 -4.00
CA TRP A 98 14.30 3.56 -3.89
C TRP A 98 15.64 2.83 -3.70
N PRO A 99 15.64 1.70 -2.98
CA PRO A 99 16.83 0.88 -2.85
C PRO A 99 17.15 0.16 -4.18
N VAL A 100 18.42 0.12 -4.54
CA VAL A 100 18.90 -0.66 -5.69
C VAL A 100 18.59 -2.14 -5.48
N VAL A 101 18.86 -2.64 -4.27
CA VAL A 101 18.44 -3.95 -3.79
C VAL A 101 17.65 -3.74 -2.49
N PRO A 102 16.35 -4.10 -2.43
CA PRO A 102 15.51 -3.85 -1.26
C PRO A 102 15.72 -4.86 -0.12
N MET A 103 16.61 -5.83 -0.28
CA MET A 103 16.88 -6.91 0.65
C MET A 103 18.30 -6.82 1.20
N ILE A 104 18.46 -6.93 2.52
CA ILE A 104 19.73 -6.96 3.23
C ILE A 104 19.69 -8.01 4.33
N LYS A 105 20.84 -8.40 4.87
CA LYS A 105 20.91 -9.23 6.07
C LYS A 105 20.80 -8.36 7.32
N LEU A 106 20.04 -8.84 8.32
CA LEU A 106 19.86 -8.11 9.58
C LEU A 106 21.19 -8.03 10.35
N CYS A 107 22.01 -9.07 10.31
CA CYS A 107 23.34 -9.10 10.92
C CYS A 107 24.34 -8.12 10.30
N ASP A 108 24.09 -7.61 9.09
CA ASP A 108 24.92 -6.57 8.47
C ASP A 108 24.52 -5.16 8.93
N CYS A 109 23.39 -5.03 9.63
CA CYS A 109 22.91 -3.77 10.20
C CYS A 109 23.58 -3.50 11.56
N PRO A 110 23.48 -2.25 12.07
CA PRO A 110 23.83 -1.95 13.46
C PRO A 110 23.05 -2.86 14.44
N GLU A 111 23.65 -3.19 15.59
CA GLU A 111 23.03 -4.08 16.60
C GLU A 111 21.66 -3.62 17.10
N GLU A 112 21.42 -2.31 17.05
CA GLU A 112 20.14 -1.67 17.37
C GLU A 112 19.01 -2.14 16.46
N ALA A 113 19.29 -2.60 15.25
CA ALA A 113 18.28 -3.12 14.33
C ALA A 113 17.64 -4.40 14.88
N GLU A 114 18.48 -5.32 15.35
CA GLU A 114 17.99 -6.58 15.95
C GLU A 114 17.24 -6.31 17.27
N GLU A 115 17.73 -5.39 18.10
CA GLU A 115 17.03 -4.97 19.30
C GLU A 115 15.67 -4.35 18.94
N ALA A 116 15.61 -3.47 17.95
CA ALA A 116 14.37 -2.85 17.50
C ALA A 116 13.34 -3.89 17.03
N VAL A 117 13.77 -4.89 16.25
CA VAL A 117 12.89 -6.00 15.81
C VAL A 117 12.32 -6.75 17.00
N ARG A 118 13.15 -7.12 17.98
CA ARG A 118 12.70 -7.83 19.21
C ARG A 118 11.73 -6.99 20.05
N LYS A 119 11.96 -5.69 20.15
CA LYS A 119 11.07 -4.76 20.88
C LYS A 119 9.76 -4.51 20.16
N LEU A 120 9.78 -4.36 18.84
CA LEU A 120 8.57 -4.24 18.02
C LEU A 120 7.67 -5.45 18.21
N GLU A 121 8.23 -6.66 18.14
CA GLU A 121 7.48 -7.89 18.38
C GLU A 121 6.90 -7.92 19.82
N LYS A 122 7.72 -7.69 20.83
CA LYS A 122 7.29 -7.68 22.22
C LYS A 122 6.14 -6.72 22.47
N TYR A 123 6.25 -5.49 22.03
CA TYR A 123 5.23 -4.47 22.31
C TYR A 123 3.98 -4.62 21.45
N SER A 124 4.08 -5.15 20.24
CA SER A 124 2.92 -5.41 19.38
C SER A 124 1.98 -6.47 19.95
N VAL A 125 2.51 -7.45 20.65
CA VAL A 125 1.72 -8.50 21.34
C VAL A 125 1.01 -7.94 22.57
N LEU A 126 1.69 -7.05 23.32
CA LEU A 126 1.14 -6.46 24.54
C LEU A 126 0.07 -5.41 24.26
N ASP A 127 0.37 -4.48 23.37
CA ASP A 127 -0.52 -3.39 22.96
C ASP A 127 -0.10 -2.87 21.59
N ARG A 128 -0.98 -2.96 20.61
CA ARG A 128 -0.72 -2.47 19.24
C ARG A 128 -0.54 -0.96 19.14
N ASN A 129 -0.95 -0.20 20.14
CA ASN A 129 -0.78 1.25 20.23
C ASN A 129 0.30 1.63 21.25
N HIS A 130 1.14 0.68 21.67
CA HIS A 130 2.18 0.96 22.67
C HIS A 130 3.09 2.10 22.21
N PRO A 131 3.35 3.12 23.06
CA PRO A 131 4.11 4.32 22.65
C PRO A 131 5.50 4.04 22.11
N LEU A 132 6.15 2.97 22.57
CA LEU A 132 7.49 2.58 22.12
C LEU A 132 7.51 1.92 20.74
N LEU A 133 6.37 1.48 20.19
CA LEU A 133 6.35 0.87 18.84
C LEU A 133 6.86 1.87 17.79
N GLN A 134 6.41 3.12 17.85
CA GLN A 134 6.87 4.15 16.93
C GLN A 134 8.37 4.43 17.09
N ALA A 135 8.88 4.52 18.31
CA ALA A 135 10.29 4.77 18.59
C ALA A 135 11.17 3.63 18.00
N TYR A 136 10.81 2.37 18.26
CA TYR A 136 11.57 1.25 17.71
C TYR A 136 11.42 1.09 16.20
N ALA A 137 10.29 1.46 15.63
CA ALA A 137 10.15 1.53 14.17
C ALA A 137 11.09 2.57 13.56
N HIS A 138 11.27 3.74 14.19
CA HIS A 138 12.25 4.74 13.76
C HIS A 138 13.68 4.21 13.84
N VAL A 139 14.05 3.54 14.94
CA VAL A 139 15.38 2.91 15.07
C VAL A 139 15.61 1.91 13.96
N LEU A 140 14.65 1.00 13.71
CA LEU A 140 14.77 0.00 12.65
C LEU A 140 14.97 0.66 11.29
N VAL A 141 14.12 1.62 10.95
CA VAL A 141 14.20 2.34 9.65
C VAL A 141 15.55 3.05 9.50
N ALA A 142 16.04 3.73 10.54
CA ALA A 142 17.33 4.39 10.52
C ALA A 142 18.46 3.39 10.22
N CYS A 143 18.49 2.25 10.92
CA CYS A 143 19.49 1.20 10.72
C CYS A 143 19.45 0.62 9.29
N LEU A 144 18.25 0.37 8.75
CA LEU A 144 18.10 -0.14 7.39
C LEU A 144 18.56 0.87 6.34
N LEU A 145 18.16 2.14 6.48
CA LEU A 145 18.56 3.21 5.55
C LEU A 145 20.06 3.48 5.53
N MET A 146 20.79 3.20 6.63
CA MET A 146 22.26 3.28 6.66
C MET A 146 22.93 2.21 5.79
N LYS A 147 22.26 1.12 5.47
CA LYS A 147 22.81 -0.03 4.73
C LYS A 147 22.29 -0.13 3.31
N LEU A 148 21.10 0.38 3.04
CA LEU A 148 20.51 0.35 1.71
C LEU A 148 21.17 1.39 0.80
N GLU A 149 21.65 0.95 -0.35
CA GLU A 149 22.06 1.86 -1.42
C GLU A 149 20.81 2.44 -2.08
N LEU A 150 20.63 3.76 -1.92
CA LEU A 150 19.44 4.47 -2.38
C LEU A 150 19.77 5.34 -3.60
N VAL A 151 18.96 5.20 -4.64
CA VAL A 151 19.01 6.06 -5.83
C VAL A 151 17.68 6.79 -6.01
N PRO A 152 17.64 7.90 -6.77
CA PRO A 152 16.36 8.54 -7.11
C PRO A 152 15.40 7.50 -7.70
N SER A 153 14.16 7.48 -7.20
CA SER A 153 13.15 6.51 -7.65
C SER A 153 12.89 6.60 -9.16
N GLU A 154 13.05 7.79 -9.73
CA GLU A 154 12.96 8.04 -11.17
C GLU A 154 14.04 7.27 -11.98
N ASP A 155 15.21 7.06 -11.42
CA ASP A 155 16.31 6.37 -12.11
C ASP A 155 16.08 4.87 -12.25
N LEU A 156 15.53 4.24 -11.21
CA LEU A 156 15.12 2.82 -11.24
C LEU A 156 13.84 2.59 -12.02
N ASN A 157 13.03 3.62 -12.18
CA ASN A 157 11.72 3.55 -12.84
C ASN A 157 11.71 4.06 -14.27
N LYS A 158 12.85 4.48 -14.83
CA LYS A 158 12.89 4.99 -16.22
C LYS A 158 12.29 4.02 -17.23
N GLU A 159 12.32 2.72 -16.94
CA GLU A 159 11.74 1.66 -17.76
C GLU A 159 10.39 1.15 -17.25
N ASN A 160 9.98 1.50 -16.05
CA ASN A 160 8.72 1.01 -15.50
C ASN A 160 7.54 1.91 -15.90
N LEU A 161 7.07 1.69 -17.13
CA LEU A 161 5.90 2.37 -17.68
C LEU A 161 4.69 2.30 -16.73
N MET A 162 4.52 1.20 -16.01
CA MET A 162 3.40 1.02 -15.10
C MET A 162 3.44 2.00 -13.93
N TYR A 163 4.60 2.20 -13.32
CA TYR A 163 4.78 3.20 -12.26
C TYR A 163 4.44 4.61 -12.75
N LYS A 164 5.00 5.03 -13.89
CA LYS A 164 4.71 6.35 -14.49
C LYS A 164 3.22 6.54 -14.74
N VAL A 165 2.58 5.52 -15.30
CA VAL A 165 1.15 5.51 -15.60
C VAL A 165 0.32 5.63 -14.33
N THR A 166 0.61 4.83 -13.30
CA THR A 166 -0.16 4.83 -12.04
C THR A 166 0.02 6.13 -11.28
N THR A 167 1.24 6.65 -11.20
CA THR A 167 1.55 7.95 -10.58
C THR A 167 0.82 9.08 -11.30
N TYR A 168 0.88 9.12 -12.63
CA TYR A 168 0.17 10.12 -13.42
C TYR A 168 -1.35 10.08 -13.19
N ILE A 169 -1.94 8.88 -13.21
CA ILE A 169 -3.38 8.71 -12.95
C ILE A 169 -3.74 9.14 -11.52
N GLN A 170 -2.91 8.87 -10.51
CA GLN A 170 -3.16 9.31 -9.13
C GLN A 170 -3.18 10.82 -9.01
N GLN A 171 -2.20 11.50 -9.62
CA GLN A 171 -2.08 12.96 -9.60
C GLN A 171 -3.22 13.63 -10.33
N HIS A 172 -3.64 13.09 -11.49
CA HIS A 172 -4.64 13.66 -12.39
C HIS A 172 -6.03 13.01 -12.29
N SER A 173 -6.29 12.19 -11.27
CA SER A 173 -7.52 11.39 -11.15
C SER A 173 -8.82 12.20 -11.16
N ALA A 174 -8.78 13.46 -10.73
CA ALA A 174 -9.94 14.35 -10.75
C ALA A 174 -10.26 14.93 -12.14
N GLU A 175 -9.33 14.82 -13.07
CA GLU A 175 -9.48 15.31 -14.43
C GLU A 175 -10.21 14.29 -15.32
N ASN A 176 -10.60 14.73 -16.55
CA ASN A 176 -11.22 13.82 -17.51
C ASN A 176 -10.17 12.93 -18.19
N LEU A 177 -9.69 11.92 -17.45
CA LEU A 177 -8.70 10.96 -17.95
C LEU A 177 -9.35 9.87 -18.79
N THR A 178 -8.75 9.64 -19.96
CA THR A 178 -9.04 8.48 -20.82
C THR A 178 -7.78 7.65 -21.03
N LEU A 179 -7.95 6.38 -21.42
CA LEU A 179 -6.80 5.53 -21.76
C LEU A 179 -5.96 6.18 -22.88
N ASP A 180 -6.63 6.85 -23.83
CA ASP A 180 -5.96 7.53 -24.95
C ASP A 180 -5.14 8.73 -24.48
N SER A 181 -5.69 9.56 -23.57
CA SER A 181 -4.95 10.72 -23.04
C SER A 181 -3.72 10.29 -22.24
N VAL A 182 -3.85 9.24 -21.43
CA VAL A 182 -2.71 8.70 -20.65
C VAL A 182 -1.69 8.04 -21.56
N ALA A 183 -2.10 7.29 -22.57
CA ALA A 183 -1.19 6.68 -23.53
C ALA A 183 -0.38 7.72 -24.30
N LYS A 184 -1.04 8.81 -24.72
CA LYS A 184 -0.39 9.95 -25.38
C LYS A 184 0.65 10.63 -24.48
N GLU A 185 0.29 10.87 -23.21
CA GLU A 185 1.19 11.48 -22.22
C GLU A 185 2.42 10.61 -21.94
N MET A 186 2.21 9.31 -21.87
CA MET A 186 3.29 8.33 -21.63
C MET A 186 4.11 8.02 -22.89
N GLY A 187 3.75 8.59 -24.05
CA GLY A 187 4.45 8.32 -25.31
C GLY A 187 4.30 6.87 -25.82
N VAL A 188 3.21 6.18 -25.49
CA VAL A 188 2.99 4.78 -25.85
C VAL A 188 1.69 4.59 -26.61
N GLY A 189 1.56 3.45 -27.33
CA GLY A 189 0.33 3.11 -28.01
C GLY A 189 -0.78 2.71 -27.03
N ARG A 190 -2.04 3.09 -27.33
CA ARG A 190 -3.23 2.72 -26.53
C ARG A 190 -3.33 1.21 -26.27
N SER A 191 -3.08 0.38 -27.31
CA SER A 191 -3.13 -1.08 -27.17
C SER A 191 -2.07 -1.60 -26.20
N HIS A 192 -0.86 -1.03 -26.23
CA HIS A 192 0.21 -1.37 -25.31
C HIS A 192 -0.20 -1.04 -23.86
N LEU A 193 -0.73 0.16 -23.62
CA LEU A 193 -1.18 0.56 -22.31
C LEU A 193 -2.35 -0.30 -21.81
N SER A 194 -3.33 -0.59 -22.68
CA SER A 194 -4.44 -1.50 -22.35
C SER A 194 -3.97 -2.89 -21.94
N HIS A 195 -3.00 -3.43 -22.67
CA HIS A 195 -2.40 -4.74 -22.40
C HIS A 195 -1.59 -4.73 -21.09
N LEU A 196 -0.89 -3.64 -20.82
CA LEU A 196 -0.17 -3.44 -19.56
C LEU A 196 -1.12 -3.50 -18.35
N PHE A 197 -2.29 -2.82 -18.43
CA PHE A 197 -3.30 -2.89 -17.38
C PHE A 197 -3.84 -4.31 -17.19
N SER A 198 -4.23 -4.98 -18.27
CA SER A 198 -4.80 -6.34 -18.19
C SER A 198 -3.79 -7.38 -17.72
N GLN A 199 -2.52 -7.29 -18.13
CA GLN A 199 -1.50 -8.27 -17.75
C GLN A 199 -0.91 -8.03 -16.36
N LYS A 200 -0.68 -6.76 -15.99
CA LYS A 200 0.00 -6.41 -14.73
C LYS A 200 -0.96 -6.20 -13.57
N MET A 201 -2.19 -5.76 -13.86
CA MET A 201 -3.16 -5.39 -12.82
C MET A 201 -4.43 -6.25 -12.82
N ASP A 202 -4.64 -7.08 -13.83
CA ASP A 202 -5.90 -7.81 -14.06
C ASP A 202 -7.16 -6.92 -13.95
N LEU A 203 -6.97 -5.65 -14.28
CA LEU A 203 -7.98 -4.61 -14.21
C LEU A 203 -8.00 -3.83 -15.52
N HIS A 204 -9.16 -3.31 -15.89
CA HIS A 204 -9.23 -2.32 -16.94
C HIS A 204 -8.92 -0.92 -16.39
N PHE A 205 -8.31 -0.07 -17.22
CA PHE A 205 -7.98 1.32 -16.90
C PHE A 205 -9.11 2.06 -16.15
N ARG A 206 -10.36 1.91 -16.61
CA ARG A 206 -11.52 2.56 -16.01
C ARG A 206 -11.81 2.06 -14.59
N GLN A 207 -11.60 0.79 -14.32
CA GLN A 207 -11.76 0.21 -12.98
C GLN A 207 -10.69 0.76 -12.05
N PHE A 208 -9.45 0.82 -12.52
CA PHE A 208 -8.33 1.40 -11.78
C PHE A 208 -8.57 2.88 -11.44
N LEU A 209 -8.92 3.70 -12.43
CA LEU A 209 -9.25 5.12 -12.23
C LEU A 209 -10.41 5.30 -11.23
N ASN A 210 -11.47 4.49 -11.34
CA ASN A 210 -12.59 4.54 -10.41
C ASN A 210 -12.18 4.16 -8.98
N THR A 211 -11.27 3.20 -8.81
CA THR A 211 -10.72 2.85 -7.49
C THR A 211 -10.06 4.06 -6.84
N ILE A 212 -9.16 4.74 -7.54
CA ILE A 212 -8.47 5.95 -7.04
C ILE A 212 -9.48 7.06 -6.68
N ARG A 213 -10.47 7.30 -7.53
CA ARG A 213 -11.52 8.29 -7.30
C ARG A 213 -12.38 7.98 -6.07
N VAL A 214 -12.75 6.71 -5.88
CA VAL A 214 -13.51 6.28 -4.69
C VAL A 214 -12.70 6.46 -3.42
N GLU A 215 -11.42 6.18 -3.45
CA GLU A 215 -10.53 6.38 -2.30
C GLU A 215 -10.41 7.85 -1.90
N LYS A 216 -10.26 8.74 -2.92
CA LYS A 216 -10.30 10.19 -2.70
C LYS A 216 -11.66 10.62 -2.11
N ALA A 217 -12.75 10.04 -2.60
CA ALA A 217 -14.09 10.30 -2.05
C ALA A 217 -14.23 9.85 -0.60
N CYS A 218 -13.68 8.71 -0.22
CA CYS A 218 -13.68 8.25 1.17
C CYS A 218 -13.02 9.27 2.12
N LYS A 219 -11.89 9.87 1.72
CA LYS A 219 -11.24 10.93 2.50
C LYS A 219 -12.14 12.16 2.64
N LEU A 220 -12.68 12.65 1.52
CA LEU A 220 -13.57 13.82 1.55
C LEU A 220 -14.85 13.59 2.34
N LEU A 221 -15.39 12.38 2.33
CA LEU A 221 -16.60 12.04 3.11
C LEU A 221 -16.35 11.99 4.62
N GLN A 222 -15.12 11.76 5.05
CA GLN A 222 -14.72 11.77 6.46
C GLN A 222 -14.54 13.18 7.00
N ASP A 223 -13.84 14.02 6.25
CA ASP A 223 -13.26 15.28 6.74
C ASP A 223 -14.05 16.52 6.33
N SER A 224 -15.08 16.38 5.49
CA SER A 224 -15.79 17.55 4.96
C SER A 224 -17.31 17.51 5.14
N SER A 225 -17.91 18.70 5.24
CA SER A 225 -19.37 18.92 5.22
C SER A 225 -19.94 18.96 3.77
N MET A 226 -19.15 18.62 2.77
CA MET A 226 -19.54 18.63 1.36
C MET A 226 -20.69 17.67 1.10
N SER A 227 -21.63 18.05 0.25
CA SER A 227 -22.69 17.14 -0.20
C SER A 227 -22.10 15.96 -0.98
N ILE A 228 -22.80 14.83 -1.01
CA ILE A 228 -22.41 13.63 -1.79
C ILE A 228 -22.20 13.98 -3.26
N LYS A 229 -22.99 14.93 -3.79
CA LYS A 229 -22.90 15.39 -5.16
C LYS A 229 -21.61 16.19 -5.40
N GLU A 230 -21.24 17.07 -4.49
CA GLU A 230 -19.96 17.83 -4.58
C GLU A 230 -18.76 16.90 -4.49
N VAL A 231 -18.74 15.96 -3.54
CA VAL A 231 -17.69 14.93 -3.43
C VAL A 231 -17.55 14.14 -4.74
N CYS A 232 -18.67 13.73 -5.35
CA CYS A 232 -18.68 13.02 -6.63
C CYS A 232 -17.90 13.79 -7.72
N TYR A 233 -18.23 15.07 -7.92
CA TYR A 233 -17.59 15.88 -8.97
C TYR A 233 -16.15 16.24 -8.61
N GLN A 234 -15.85 16.53 -7.36
CA GLN A 234 -14.48 16.85 -6.93
C GLN A 234 -13.52 15.66 -7.06
N CYS A 235 -14.05 14.44 -7.01
CA CYS A 235 -13.29 13.22 -7.28
C CYS A 235 -13.16 12.90 -8.78
N GLY A 236 -13.74 13.70 -9.67
CA GLY A 236 -13.64 13.55 -11.12
C GLY A 236 -14.66 12.60 -11.74
N PHE A 237 -15.74 12.24 -11.03
CA PHE A 237 -16.84 11.49 -11.64
C PHE A 237 -17.76 12.44 -12.42
N GLU A 238 -18.13 12.07 -13.64
CA GLU A 238 -19.02 12.86 -14.51
C GLU A 238 -20.50 12.74 -14.11
N SER A 239 -20.86 11.69 -13.36
CA SER A 239 -22.23 11.48 -12.90
C SER A 239 -22.30 10.80 -11.54
N THR A 240 -23.30 11.19 -10.75
CA THR A 240 -23.60 10.57 -9.45
C THR A 240 -23.93 9.07 -9.59
N ARG A 241 -24.57 8.66 -10.70
CA ARG A 241 -24.89 7.24 -10.96
C ARG A 241 -23.61 6.40 -11.08
N THR A 242 -22.62 6.87 -11.84
CA THR A 242 -21.33 6.16 -11.99
C THR A 242 -20.58 6.14 -10.67
N PHE A 243 -20.59 7.25 -9.94
CA PHE A 243 -19.99 7.37 -8.63
C PHE A 243 -20.59 6.36 -7.63
N HIS A 244 -21.92 6.35 -7.45
CA HIS A 244 -22.60 5.43 -6.54
C HIS A 244 -22.30 3.97 -6.86
N ARG A 245 -22.33 3.59 -8.14
CA ARG A 245 -22.00 2.23 -8.57
C ARG A 245 -20.56 1.85 -8.23
N ALA A 246 -19.59 2.69 -8.57
CA ALA A 246 -18.18 2.43 -8.28
C ALA A 246 -17.90 2.40 -6.76
N PHE A 247 -18.56 3.29 -6.01
CA PHE A 247 -18.42 3.36 -4.56
C PHE A 247 -19.00 2.11 -3.88
N LEU A 248 -20.20 1.67 -4.28
CA LEU A 248 -20.84 0.46 -3.78
C LEU A 248 -20.03 -0.79 -4.12
N GLU A 249 -19.50 -0.87 -5.35
CA GLU A 249 -18.66 -1.98 -5.77
C GLU A 249 -17.40 -2.12 -4.89
N LYS A 250 -16.75 -0.99 -4.56
CA LYS A 250 -15.49 -0.97 -3.79
C LYS A 250 -15.69 -1.03 -2.28
N GLN A 251 -16.65 -0.27 -1.73
CA GLN A 251 -16.85 -0.11 -0.28
C GLN A 251 -17.96 -1.01 0.29
N LYS A 252 -18.73 -1.70 -0.58
CA LYS A 252 -19.87 -2.56 -0.22
C LYS A 252 -20.98 -1.81 0.55
N MET A 253 -21.00 -0.48 0.45
CA MET A 253 -22.01 0.42 1.02
C MET A 253 -22.12 1.69 0.20
N THR A 254 -23.19 2.45 0.37
CA THR A 254 -23.38 3.74 -0.31
C THR A 254 -22.49 4.84 0.27
N PRO A 255 -22.19 5.93 -0.48
CA PRO A 255 -21.44 7.07 0.04
C PRO A 255 -22.05 7.70 1.30
N GLY A 256 -23.40 7.74 1.40
CA GLY A 256 -24.11 8.22 2.58
C GLY A 256 -23.88 7.34 3.80
N GLU A 257 -24.15 6.03 3.67
CA GLU A 257 -23.89 5.06 4.74
C GLU A 257 -22.42 5.07 5.20
N TYR A 258 -21.49 5.28 4.26
CA TYR A 258 -20.08 5.39 4.59
C TYR A 258 -19.80 6.62 5.45
N ARG A 259 -20.35 7.78 5.08
CA ARG A 259 -20.24 9.03 5.85
C ARG A 259 -20.80 8.86 7.25
N ASP A 260 -22.04 8.35 7.36
CA ASP A 260 -22.73 8.18 8.63
C ASP A 260 -21.93 7.28 9.57
N ARG A 261 -21.34 6.20 9.06
CA ARG A 261 -20.48 5.31 9.84
C ARG A 261 -19.18 5.98 10.32
N MET A 262 -18.60 6.85 9.52
CA MET A 262 -17.34 7.52 9.89
C MET A 262 -17.55 8.66 10.90
N GLN A 263 -18.71 9.35 10.82
CA GLN A 263 -19.02 10.47 11.71
C GLN A 263 -19.62 10.01 13.05
N ASN A 264 -20.37 8.92 13.07
CA ASN A 264 -21.09 8.45 14.28
C ASN A 264 -20.36 7.34 15.04
N GLY A 265 -19.13 6.98 14.65
CA GLY A 265 -18.44 5.82 15.19
C GLY A 265 -19.07 4.49 14.73
N TRP A 266 -18.33 3.40 14.83
CA TRP A 266 -18.78 2.07 14.44
C TRP A 266 -19.77 1.52 15.49
N ALA A 267 -21.02 1.96 15.46
CA ALA A 267 -22.10 1.28 16.16
C ALA A 267 -22.38 -0.02 15.38
N VAL A 268 -21.96 -1.16 15.92
CA VAL A 268 -22.44 -2.47 15.46
C VAL A 268 -23.95 -2.49 15.68
N PRO A 269 -24.81 -2.73 14.65
CA PRO A 269 -26.23 -2.93 14.89
C PRO A 269 -26.40 -4.19 15.76
N VAL A 270 -26.97 -4.04 16.94
CA VAL A 270 -27.20 -5.13 17.91
C VAL A 270 -28.29 -6.10 17.42
N ASP A 271 -28.96 -5.83 16.31
CA ASP A 271 -30.19 -6.50 15.87
C ASP A 271 -29.99 -7.76 15.00
N LYS A 272 -28.82 -8.41 15.01
CA LYS A 272 -28.63 -9.70 14.30
C LYS A 272 -28.01 -10.83 15.13
N ILE A 273 -28.17 -10.80 16.45
CA ILE A 273 -27.66 -11.91 17.31
C ILE A 273 -28.78 -12.83 17.77
N ASP A 274 -30.06 -12.54 17.52
CA ASP A 274 -31.21 -13.33 18.02
C ASP A 274 -32.06 -14.00 16.93
N SER A 275 -31.44 -14.79 16.03
CA SER A 275 -32.19 -15.75 15.22
C SER A 275 -31.37 -16.97 14.81
N ALA A 276 -30.67 -17.60 15.77
CA ALA A 276 -30.17 -18.95 15.65
C ALA A 276 -30.25 -19.64 17.02
N ARG A 277 -31.47 -20.03 17.36
CA ARG A 277 -31.75 -21.12 18.29
C ARG A 277 -32.55 -22.19 17.59
#